data_c5e51d204f58501719cdd10c7a4afa85
#
_entry.id   c5e51d204f58501719cdd10c7a4afa85
#
_cell.length_a   1.000
_cell.length_b   1.000
_cell.length_c   1.000
_cell.angle_alpha   90.00
_cell.angle_beta   90.00
_cell.angle_gamma   90.00
#
_symmetry.space_group_name_H-M   'P 1'
#
loop_
_entity.id
_entity.type
_entity.pdbx_description
1 polymer ?
#
loop_
_entity_poly.entity_id
_entity_poly.type
_entity_poly.pdbx_seq_one_letter_code
_entity_poly.pdbx_strand_id
1 'polypeptide(L)'
;QVLPALAVVFTVTLLMSVMLWVLKAVYGTPVSQFGVYLQSHIRFNTYIGLTSMALIFGAAGMQVFAMIIAFVIPLVNVLSVLGFSQGQGLSYKNIAWSVAKNPLILACLVGIIFNFSGMHLLESMSQSLKLVAGMSLPLGLLCVGAALQFNALKYAGRALILNTFGRLIFVPILAYVGCLLFGLATFETMIVVVFFSLPTASAAYVLTKYFQGDSQLMAAIISLQTLCFGLTFPLWMWFLQ
;
A
#
# COMPACT_ATOMS: atom_id res chain seq x y z
N GLN A 1 -0.74 12.52 17.80
CA GLN A 1 -0.45 13.29 16.54
C GLN A 1 -0.68 12.48 15.26
N VAL A 2 -1.62 11.55 15.26
CA VAL A 2 -1.92 10.72 14.09
C VAL A 2 -2.64 11.50 12.98
N LEU A 3 -3.42 12.52 13.34
CA LEU A 3 -4.24 13.28 12.38
C LEU A 3 -3.40 14.02 11.32
N PRO A 4 -2.33 14.75 11.67
CA PRO A 4 -1.43 15.34 10.67
C PRO A 4 -0.76 14.28 9.77
N ALA A 5 -0.34 13.15 10.33
CA ALA A 5 0.24 12.05 9.55
C ALA A 5 -0.76 11.49 8.52
N LEU A 6 -2.01 11.28 8.93
CA LEU A 6 -3.10 10.89 8.02
C LEU A 6 -3.31 11.95 6.92
N ALA A 7 -3.31 13.23 7.26
CA ALA A 7 -3.48 14.31 6.29
C ALA A 7 -2.36 14.27 5.23
N VAL A 8 -1.09 14.08 5.61
CA VAL A 8 0.03 13.93 4.68
C VAL A 8 -0.18 12.69 3.80
N VAL A 9 -0.53 11.54 4.39
CA VAL A 9 -0.70 10.30 3.62
C VAL A 9 -1.83 10.43 2.61
N PHE A 10 -2.96 11.01 2.98
CA PHE A 10 -4.07 11.28 2.05
C PHE A 10 -3.64 12.25 0.94
N THR A 11 -3.01 13.37 1.30
CA THR A 11 -2.56 14.39 0.34
C THR A 11 -1.58 13.80 -0.67
N VAL A 12 -0.55 13.08 -0.24
CA VAL A 12 0.44 12.47 -1.12
C VAL A 12 -0.19 11.40 -2.02
N THR A 13 -1.08 10.56 -1.46
CA THR A 13 -1.78 9.53 -2.24
C THR A 13 -2.66 10.13 -3.33
N LEU A 14 -3.41 11.18 -3.01
CA LEU A 14 -4.26 11.89 -3.97
C LEU A 14 -3.43 12.65 -5.01
N LEU A 15 -2.37 13.35 -4.59
CA LEU A 15 -1.47 14.06 -5.49
C LEU A 15 -0.82 13.12 -6.49
N MET A 16 -0.31 11.97 -6.04
CA MET A 16 0.23 10.93 -6.92
C MET A 16 -0.81 10.40 -7.89
N SER A 17 -2.04 10.18 -7.42
CA SER A 17 -3.12 9.72 -8.28
C SER A 17 -3.43 10.75 -9.37
N VAL A 18 -3.58 12.02 -9.01
CA VAL A 18 -3.83 13.11 -9.98
C VAL A 18 -2.67 13.24 -10.97
N MET A 19 -1.42 13.21 -10.50
CA MET A 19 -0.25 13.27 -11.36
C MET A 19 -0.24 12.14 -12.39
N LEU A 20 -0.52 10.91 -11.98
CA LEU A 20 -0.59 9.76 -12.89
C LEU A 20 -1.76 9.89 -13.89
N TRP A 21 -2.89 10.47 -13.48
CA TRP A 21 -4.00 10.77 -14.38
C TRP A 21 -3.61 11.80 -15.45
N VAL A 22 -2.89 12.85 -15.07
CA VAL A 22 -2.36 13.83 -16.01
C VAL A 22 -1.36 13.18 -16.97
N LEU A 23 -0.42 12.38 -16.47
CA LEU A 23 0.52 11.64 -17.30
C LEU A 23 -0.17 10.70 -18.28
N LYS A 24 -1.25 10.01 -17.84
CA LYS A 24 -2.06 9.20 -18.74
C LYS A 24 -2.67 10.02 -19.87
N ALA A 25 -3.20 11.19 -19.56
CA ALA A 25 -3.81 12.07 -20.56
C ALA A 25 -2.76 12.57 -21.58
N VAL A 26 -1.55 12.88 -21.11
CA VAL A 26 -0.44 13.36 -21.95
C VAL A 26 0.13 12.25 -22.83
N TYR A 27 0.35 11.05 -22.29
CA TYR A 27 1.02 9.95 -23.01
C TYR A 27 0.05 8.96 -23.67
N GLY A 28 -1.26 9.12 -23.51
CA GLY A 28 -2.25 8.22 -24.10
C GLY A 28 -2.17 6.78 -23.58
N THR A 29 -1.76 6.58 -22.32
CA THR A 29 -1.53 5.24 -21.75
C THR A 29 -2.80 4.40 -21.78
N PRO A 30 -2.78 3.15 -22.32
CA PRO A 30 -3.94 2.26 -22.32
C PRO A 30 -4.48 1.99 -20.92
N VAL A 31 -5.80 1.85 -20.80
CA VAL A 31 -6.46 1.62 -19.49
C VAL A 31 -5.93 0.38 -18.77
N SER A 32 -5.63 -0.69 -19.52
CA SER A 32 -5.09 -1.94 -19.01
C SER A 32 -3.73 -1.77 -18.30
N GLN A 33 -2.91 -0.83 -18.76
CA GLN A 33 -1.62 -0.48 -18.16
C GLN A 33 -1.75 0.65 -17.14
N PHE A 34 -2.63 1.62 -17.38
CA PHE A 34 -2.83 2.73 -16.47
C PHE A 34 -3.25 2.28 -15.06
N GLY A 35 -4.22 1.36 -14.98
CA GLY A 35 -4.63 0.78 -13.70
C GLY A 35 -3.47 0.08 -12.97
N VAL A 36 -2.53 -0.52 -13.72
CA VAL A 36 -1.30 -1.11 -13.17
C VAL A 36 -0.38 -0.02 -12.59
N TYR A 37 -0.10 1.03 -13.36
CA TYR A 37 0.76 2.13 -12.90
C TYR A 37 0.15 2.87 -11.71
N LEU A 38 -1.16 3.12 -11.72
CA LEU A 38 -1.83 3.76 -10.60
C LEU A 38 -1.70 2.91 -9.32
N GLN A 39 -2.06 1.62 -9.38
CA GLN A 39 -1.95 0.73 -8.23
C GLN A 39 -0.52 0.62 -7.72
N SER A 40 0.46 0.55 -8.61
CA SER A 40 1.87 0.39 -8.22
C SER A 40 2.43 1.58 -7.44
N HIS A 41 1.80 2.75 -7.54
CA HIS A 41 2.23 3.95 -6.81
C HIS A 41 1.41 4.20 -5.53
N ILE A 42 0.15 3.73 -5.46
CA ILE A 42 -0.69 4.02 -4.30
C ILE A 42 -0.86 2.82 -3.35
N ARG A 43 -0.80 1.58 -3.85
CA ARG A 43 -0.88 0.38 -3.00
C ARG A 43 0.48 0.05 -2.41
N PHE A 44 0.47 -0.46 -1.21
CA PHE A 44 1.67 -0.79 -0.43
C PHE A 44 1.56 -2.20 0.13
N ASN A 45 2.70 -2.84 0.34
CA ASN A 45 2.77 -4.16 0.93
C ASN A 45 2.60 -4.09 2.45
N THR A 46 1.40 -4.40 2.92
CA THR A 46 1.03 -4.34 4.34
C THR A 46 1.88 -5.29 5.19
N TYR A 47 2.24 -6.47 4.67
CA TYR A 47 3.04 -7.44 5.43
C TYR A 47 4.45 -6.95 5.68
N ILE A 48 5.12 -6.44 4.64
CA ILE A 48 6.44 -5.82 4.77
C ILE A 48 6.34 -4.59 5.69
N GLY A 49 5.29 -3.78 5.53
CA GLY A 49 5.06 -2.59 6.36
C GLY A 49 4.92 -2.92 7.85
N LEU A 50 4.03 -3.84 8.20
CA LEU A 50 3.82 -4.25 9.60
C LEU A 50 5.10 -4.85 10.21
N THR A 51 5.81 -5.69 9.45
CA THR A 51 7.07 -6.27 9.92
C THR A 51 8.14 -5.20 10.17
N SER A 52 8.29 -4.25 9.23
CA SER A 52 9.26 -3.16 9.37
C SER A 52 8.92 -2.27 10.56
N MET A 53 7.63 -1.94 10.76
CA MET A 53 7.19 -1.14 11.91
C MET A 53 7.43 -1.84 13.23
N ALA A 54 7.14 -3.14 13.31
CA ALA A 54 7.36 -3.93 14.52
C ALA A 54 8.83 -4.00 14.90
N LEU A 55 9.72 -4.22 13.92
CA LEU A 55 11.15 -4.40 14.16
C LEU A 55 11.88 -3.09 14.47
N ILE A 56 11.48 -1.98 13.84
CA ILE A 56 12.23 -0.70 13.93
C ILE A 56 11.63 0.22 14.99
N PHE A 57 10.30 0.31 15.02
CA PHE A 57 9.58 1.28 15.85
C PHE A 57 8.79 0.64 17.00
N GLY A 58 8.81 -0.69 17.11
CA GLY A 58 8.12 -1.43 18.16
C GLY A 58 6.60 -1.23 18.16
N ALA A 59 5.99 -1.36 19.34
CA ALA A 59 4.53 -1.28 19.50
C ALA A 59 3.96 0.10 19.11
N ALA A 60 4.67 1.18 19.40
CA ALA A 60 4.23 2.55 19.09
C ALA A 60 4.15 2.76 17.55
N GLY A 61 5.16 2.35 16.80
CA GLY A 61 5.15 2.44 15.34
C GLY A 61 4.08 1.57 14.71
N MET A 62 3.91 0.34 15.22
CA MET A 62 2.83 -0.56 14.80
C MET A 62 1.45 0.08 14.99
N GLN A 63 1.22 0.75 16.11
CA GLN A 63 -0.07 1.37 16.41
C GLN A 63 -0.37 2.53 15.44
N VAL A 64 0.60 3.42 15.20
CA VAL A 64 0.44 4.54 14.25
C VAL A 64 0.22 4.02 12.83
N PHE A 65 1.03 3.05 12.40
CA PHE A 65 0.91 2.44 11.08
C PHE A 65 -0.45 1.75 10.90
N ALA A 66 -0.92 0.99 11.90
CA ALA A 66 -2.22 0.33 11.86
C ALA A 66 -3.37 1.33 11.69
N MET A 67 -3.30 2.49 12.37
CA MET A 67 -4.28 3.56 12.19
C MET A 67 -4.22 4.13 10.76
N ILE A 68 -3.03 4.40 10.24
CA ILE A 68 -2.86 4.89 8.86
C ILE A 68 -3.49 3.91 7.86
N ILE A 69 -3.15 2.63 7.92
CA ILE A 69 -3.64 1.63 6.96
C ILE A 69 -5.16 1.42 7.05
N ALA A 70 -5.76 1.53 8.23
CA ALA A 70 -7.20 1.40 8.42
C ALA A 70 -8.00 2.43 7.59
N PHE A 71 -7.48 3.66 7.49
CA PHE A 71 -8.12 4.73 6.71
C PHE A 71 -7.68 4.75 5.24
N VAL A 72 -6.43 4.40 4.95
CA VAL A 72 -5.87 4.49 3.59
C VAL A 72 -6.27 3.31 2.71
N ILE A 73 -6.45 2.09 3.27
CA ILE A 73 -6.86 0.92 2.49
C ILE A 73 -8.16 1.14 1.72
N PRO A 74 -9.25 1.68 2.31
CA PRO A 74 -10.45 2.00 1.56
C PRO A 74 -10.20 2.97 0.40
N LEU A 75 -9.44 4.04 0.65
CA LEU A 75 -9.09 5.04 -0.36
C LEU A 75 -8.36 4.40 -1.55
N VAL A 76 -7.26 3.67 -1.29
CA VAL A 76 -6.46 3.08 -2.37
C VAL A 76 -7.22 1.99 -3.13
N ASN A 77 -8.17 1.30 -2.48
CA ASN A 77 -9.05 0.35 -3.18
C ASN A 77 -9.98 1.06 -4.15
N VAL A 78 -10.62 2.15 -3.72
CA VAL A 78 -11.48 2.97 -4.60
C VAL A 78 -10.67 3.51 -5.78
N LEU A 79 -9.53 4.16 -5.52
CA LEU A 79 -8.66 4.71 -6.56
C LEU A 79 -8.15 3.63 -7.54
N SER A 80 -7.82 2.44 -7.02
CA SER A 80 -7.39 1.31 -7.85
C SER A 80 -8.48 0.84 -8.81
N VAL A 81 -9.73 0.73 -8.34
CA VAL A 81 -10.87 0.38 -9.18
C VAL A 81 -11.12 1.46 -10.23
N LEU A 82 -11.08 2.74 -9.84
CA LEU A 82 -11.21 3.88 -10.76
C LEU A 82 -10.15 3.85 -11.88
N GLY A 83 -8.92 3.41 -11.57
CA GLY A 83 -7.84 3.27 -12.55
C GLY A 83 -8.15 2.31 -13.69
N PHE A 84 -8.94 1.26 -13.45
CA PHE A 84 -9.36 0.29 -14.47
C PHE A 84 -10.72 0.58 -15.10
N SER A 85 -11.56 1.39 -14.46
CA SER A 85 -12.96 1.57 -14.86
C SER A 85 -13.17 2.52 -16.04
N GLN A 86 -12.12 3.05 -16.65
CA GLN A 86 -12.21 4.00 -17.76
C GLN A 86 -12.60 3.27 -19.05
N GLY A 87 -13.83 3.50 -19.49
CA GLY A 87 -14.38 2.92 -20.71
C GLY A 87 -15.47 1.85 -20.48
N GLN A 88 -15.57 1.31 -19.28
CA GLN A 88 -16.72 0.53 -18.84
C GLN A 88 -17.51 1.41 -17.88
N GLY A 89 -18.80 1.65 -18.15
CA GLY A 89 -19.65 2.53 -17.31
C GLY A 89 -19.45 2.24 -15.82
N LEU A 90 -19.00 3.25 -15.08
CA LEU A 90 -18.77 3.18 -13.64
C LEU A 90 -20.07 2.85 -12.93
N SER A 91 -20.28 1.60 -12.53
CA SER A 91 -21.33 1.27 -11.59
C SER A 91 -20.82 1.59 -10.18
N TYR A 92 -21.24 2.73 -9.63
CA TYR A 92 -20.98 3.09 -8.22
C TYR A 92 -21.38 1.97 -7.26
N LYS A 93 -22.40 1.19 -7.62
CA LYS A 93 -22.84 0.00 -6.88
C LYS A 93 -21.74 -1.08 -6.85
N ASN A 94 -21.05 -1.32 -7.94
CA ASN A 94 -19.98 -2.31 -8.01
C ASN A 94 -18.74 -1.87 -7.22
N ILE A 95 -18.42 -0.57 -7.23
CA ILE A 95 -17.33 -0.01 -6.42
C ILE A 95 -17.66 -0.16 -4.93
N ALA A 96 -18.85 0.32 -4.51
CA ALA A 96 -19.30 0.20 -3.13
C ALA A 96 -19.33 -1.26 -2.66
N TRP A 97 -19.78 -2.17 -3.51
CA TRP A 97 -19.83 -3.59 -3.22
C TRP A 97 -18.44 -4.24 -3.10
N SER A 98 -17.49 -3.86 -3.96
CA SER A 98 -16.09 -4.29 -3.87
C SER A 98 -15.42 -3.82 -2.58
N VAL A 99 -15.68 -2.59 -2.17
CA VAL A 99 -15.17 -2.02 -0.90
C VAL A 99 -15.82 -2.73 0.29
N ALA A 100 -17.15 -2.88 0.27
CA ALA A 100 -17.91 -3.51 1.35
C ALA A 100 -17.56 -5.00 1.55
N LYS A 101 -17.17 -5.71 0.50
CA LYS A 101 -16.74 -7.12 0.56
C LYS A 101 -15.25 -7.32 0.80
N ASN A 102 -14.48 -6.26 0.92
CA ASN A 102 -13.03 -6.39 1.16
C ASN A 102 -12.79 -6.95 2.58
N PRO A 103 -12.16 -8.14 2.72
CA PRO A 103 -11.98 -8.78 4.02
C PRO A 103 -11.10 -7.95 4.96
N LEU A 104 -10.16 -7.15 4.42
CA LEU A 104 -9.32 -6.26 5.23
C LEU A 104 -10.15 -5.12 5.83
N ILE A 105 -11.05 -4.52 5.05
CA ILE A 105 -11.95 -3.46 5.52
C ILE A 105 -12.92 -4.01 6.56
N LEU A 106 -13.52 -5.17 6.27
CA LEU A 106 -14.44 -5.84 7.22
C LEU A 106 -13.73 -6.17 8.54
N ALA A 107 -12.51 -6.71 8.49
CA ALA A 107 -11.73 -7.00 9.69
C ALA A 107 -11.43 -5.74 10.52
N CYS A 108 -11.05 -4.64 9.87
CA CYS A 108 -10.84 -3.36 10.54
C CYS A 108 -12.14 -2.84 11.19
N LEU A 109 -13.26 -2.88 10.46
CA LEU A 109 -14.56 -2.43 11.00
C LEU A 109 -15.00 -3.27 12.19
N VAL A 110 -14.92 -4.60 12.09
CA VAL A 110 -15.24 -5.51 13.21
C VAL A 110 -14.35 -5.21 14.42
N GLY A 111 -13.04 -5.03 14.21
CA GLY A 111 -12.11 -4.68 15.28
C GLY A 111 -12.43 -3.35 15.95
N ILE A 112 -12.78 -2.32 15.16
CA ILE A 112 -13.18 -1.00 15.67
C ILE A 112 -14.48 -1.10 16.47
N ILE A 113 -15.51 -1.74 15.93
CA ILE A 113 -16.81 -1.92 16.60
C ILE A 113 -16.62 -2.69 17.91
N PHE A 114 -15.84 -3.77 17.89
CA PHE A 114 -15.54 -4.55 19.07
C PHE A 114 -14.84 -3.71 20.15
N ASN A 115 -13.85 -2.90 19.76
CA ASN A 115 -13.11 -2.02 20.67
C ASN A 115 -14.03 -0.98 21.33
N PHE A 116 -14.95 -0.37 20.57
CA PHE A 116 -15.89 0.63 21.09
C PHE A 116 -17.04 0.03 21.90
N SER A 117 -17.38 -1.26 21.69
CA SER A 117 -18.45 -1.93 22.42
C SER A 117 -18.11 -2.21 23.88
N GLY A 118 -16.83 -2.08 24.29
CA GLY A 118 -16.37 -2.43 25.62
C GLY A 118 -16.44 -3.95 25.92
N MET A 119 -16.73 -4.76 24.92
CA MET A 119 -16.79 -6.23 25.09
C MET A 119 -15.40 -6.81 25.31
N HIS A 120 -15.31 -7.77 26.22
CA HIS A 120 -14.08 -8.52 26.48
C HIS A 120 -14.21 -9.94 25.94
N LEU A 121 -13.16 -10.40 25.24
CA LEU A 121 -13.07 -11.80 24.82
C LEU A 121 -12.76 -12.68 26.02
N LEU A 122 -13.29 -13.90 26.02
CA LEU A 122 -12.83 -14.94 26.93
C LEU A 122 -11.32 -15.12 26.76
N GLU A 123 -10.60 -15.33 27.86
CA GLU A 123 -9.13 -15.40 27.86
C GLU A 123 -8.61 -16.45 26.85
N SER A 124 -9.25 -17.64 26.79
CA SER A 124 -8.91 -18.69 25.83
C SER A 124 -9.08 -18.26 24.36
N MET A 125 -10.15 -17.50 24.06
CA MET A 125 -10.36 -16.94 22.72
C MET A 125 -9.33 -15.86 22.38
N SER A 126 -9.03 -14.98 23.34
CA SER A 126 -8.01 -13.95 23.18
C SER A 126 -6.64 -14.55 22.89
N GLN A 127 -6.24 -15.59 23.64
CA GLN A 127 -4.98 -16.28 23.41
C GLN A 127 -4.94 -16.98 22.04
N SER A 128 -6.00 -17.66 21.64
CA SER A 128 -6.10 -18.30 20.33
C SER A 128 -5.98 -17.29 19.19
N LEU A 129 -6.67 -16.16 19.28
CA LEU A 129 -6.59 -15.09 18.28
C LEU A 129 -5.20 -14.45 18.23
N LYS A 130 -4.53 -14.27 19.38
CA LYS A 130 -3.14 -13.77 19.42
C LYS A 130 -2.18 -14.72 18.74
N LEU A 131 -2.34 -16.04 18.90
CA LEU A 131 -1.50 -17.04 18.21
C LEU A 131 -1.69 -16.97 16.69
N VAL A 132 -2.96 -16.97 16.22
CA VAL A 132 -3.26 -16.86 14.78
C VAL A 132 -2.77 -15.53 14.22
N ALA A 133 -2.99 -14.41 14.93
CA ALA A 133 -2.49 -13.11 14.53
C ALA A 133 -0.96 -13.08 14.44
N GLY A 134 -0.25 -13.71 15.38
CA GLY A 134 1.21 -13.82 15.37
C GLY A 134 1.77 -14.58 14.14
N MET A 135 0.99 -15.53 13.59
CA MET A 135 1.37 -16.26 12.38
C MET A 135 1.18 -15.44 11.09
N SER A 136 0.37 -14.39 11.12
CA SER A 136 0.01 -13.63 9.92
C SER A 136 1.21 -12.96 9.25
N LEU A 137 2.13 -12.37 10.02
CA LEU A 137 3.32 -11.71 9.49
C LEU A 137 4.31 -12.68 8.83
N PRO A 138 4.76 -13.78 9.48
CA PRO A 138 5.63 -14.75 8.84
C PRO A 138 5.01 -15.38 7.59
N LEU A 139 3.74 -15.80 7.66
CA LEU A 139 3.05 -16.37 6.50
C LEU A 139 2.86 -15.35 5.38
N GLY A 140 2.54 -14.09 5.73
CA GLY A 140 2.44 -13.01 4.76
C GLY A 140 3.74 -12.76 4.01
N LEU A 141 4.90 -12.76 4.72
CA LEU A 141 6.22 -12.61 4.09
C LEU A 141 6.58 -13.81 3.20
N LEU A 142 6.25 -15.03 3.61
CA LEU A 142 6.41 -16.21 2.76
C LEU A 142 5.55 -16.11 1.49
N CYS A 143 4.31 -15.66 1.60
CA CYS A 143 3.45 -15.41 0.44
C CYS A 143 4.03 -14.33 -0.50
N VAL A 144 4.63 -13.27 0.04
CA VAL A 144 5.32 -12.25 -0.77
C VAL A 144 6.48 -12.88 -1.53
N GLY A 145 7.33 -13.66 -0.85
CA GLY A 145 8.45 -14.36 -1.50
C GLY A 145 7.98 -15.33 -2.60
N ALA A 146 6.95 -16.12 -2.32
CA ALA A 146 6.38 -17.07 -3.28
C ALA A 146 5.71 -16.39 -4.49
N ALA A 147 5.24 -15.16 -4.32
CA ALA A 147 4.61 -14.38 -5.39
C ALA A 147 5.61 -13.70 -6.34
N LEU A 148 6.92 -13.72 -6.04
CA LEU A 148 7.94 -13.12 -6.90
C LEU A 148 8.06 -13.90 -8.22
N GLN A 149 7.97 -13.18 -9.33
CA GLN A 149 8.05 -13.74 -10.68
C GLN A 149 9.31 -13.25 -11.40
N PHE A 150 10.44 -13.92 -11.17
CA PHE A 150 11.72 -13.54 -11.78
C PHE A 150 11.68 -13.58 -13.32
N ASN A 151 10.88 -14.47 -13.92
CA ASN A 151 10.72 -14.51 -15.36
C ASN A 151 10.04 -13.25 -15.92
N ALA A 152 9.18 -12.60 -15.16
CA ALA A 152 8.56 -11.35 -15.55
C ALA A 152 9.56 -10.18 -15.66
N LEU A 153 10.71 -10.26 -14.97
CA LEU A 153 11.77 -9.26 -15.05
C LEU A 153 12.45 -9.21 -16.44
N LYS A 154 12.35 -10.25 -17.23
CA LYS A 154 12.85 -10.27 -18.64
C LYS A 154 12.16 -9.23 -19.51
N TYR A 155 10.98 -8.78 -19.13
CA TYR A 155 10.24 -7.69 -19.78
C TYR A 155 10.58 -6.30 -19.21
N ALA A 156 11.67 -6.21 -18.42
CA ALA A 156 12.11 -4.97 -17.78
C ALA A 156 12.54 -3.93 -18.83
N GLY A 157 11.55 -3.20 -19.34
CA GLY A 157 11.74 -2.01 -20.15
C GLY A 157 11.94 -0.75 -19.30
N ARG A 158 12.27 0.34 -19.96
CA ARG A 158 12.44 1.68 -19.35
C ARG A 158 11.26 2.06 -18.44
N ALA A 159 10.04 1.73 -18.84
CA ALA A 159 8.83 2.03 -18.08
C ALA A 159 8.81 1.33 -16.70
N LEU A 160 9.28 0.08 -16.60
CA LEU A 160 9.35 -0.66 -15.35
C LEU A 160 10.37 -0.03 -14.39
N ILE A 161 11.54 0.38 -14.90
CA ILE A 161 12.58 1.04 -14.10
C ILE A 161 12.08 2.40 -13.59
N LEU A 162 11.47 3.20 -14.46
CA LEU A 162 10.92 4.51 -14.09
C LEU A 162 9.78 4.37 -13.06
N ASN A 163 8.92 3.36 -13.21
CA ASN A 163 7.87 3.08 -12.24
C ASN A 163 8.47 2.70 -10.86
N THR A 164 9.47 1.84 -10.85
CA THR A 164 10.14 1.42 -9.60
C THR A 164 10.84 2.59 -8.92
N PHE A 165 11.57 3.41 -9.67
CA PHE A 165 12.19 4.63 -9.16
C PHE A 165 11.13 5.61 -8.62
N GLY A 166 10.06 5.83 -9.38
CA GLY A 166 8.92 6.66 -8.96
C GLY A 166 8.37 6.21 -7.60
N ARG A 167 8.13 4.91 -7.44
CA ARG A 167 7.56 4.36 -6.21
C ARG A 167 8.52 4.41 -5.03
N LEU A 168 9.77 3.97 -5.20
CA LEU A 168 10.69 3.74 -4.07
C LEU A 168 11.53 4.97 -3.71
N ILE A 169 11.61 5.96 -4.59
CA ILE A 169 12.41 7.18 -4.37
C ILE A 169 11.54 8.44 -4.43
N PHE A 170 10.85 8.68 -5.54
CA PHE A 170 10.12 9.92 -5.74
C PHE A 170 8.94 10.09 -4.77
N VAL A 171 8.13 9.05 -4.58
CA VAL A 171 6.98 9.11 -3.67
C VAL A 171 7.39 9.32 -2.21
N PRO A 172 8.41 8.63 -1.66
CA PRO A 172 8.92 8.93 -0.32
C PRO A 172 9.49 10.35 -0.17
N ILE A 173 10.14 10.90 -1.21
CA ILE A 173 10.59 12.31 -1.20
C ILE A 173 9.38 13.25 -1.06
N LEU A 174 8.33 13.04 -1.86
CA LEU A 174 7.10 13.82 -1.74
C LEU A 174 6.48 13.71 -0.34
N ALA A 175 6.49 12.51 0.22
CA ALA A 175 6.00 12.26 1.58
C ALA A 175 6.83 13.02 2.63
N TYR A 176 8.16 12.98 2.51
CA TYR A 176 9.06 13.72 3.39
C TYR A 176 8.81 15.23 3.32
N VAL A 177 8.73 15.79 2.12
CA VAL A 177 8.38 17.21 1.91
C VAL A 177 6.99 17.52 2.51
N GLY A 178 6.02 16.65 2.30
CA GLY A 178 4.70 16.77 2.93
C GLY A 178 4.78 16.80 4.47
N CYS A 179 5.57 15.92 5.07
CA CYS A 179 5.76 15.91 6.53
C CYS A 179 6.37 17.23 7.03
N LEU A 180 7.34 17.79 6.33
CA LEU A 180 7.92 19.09 6.67
C LEU A 180 6.89 20.23 6.57
N LEU A 181 6.09 20.27 5.51
CA LEU A 181 5.06 21.28 5.28
C LEU A 181 3.94 21.22 6.32
N PHE A 182 3.58 20.04 6.78
CA PHE A 182 2.56 19.84 7.81
C PHE A 182 3.12 19.89 9.25
N GLY A 183 4.44 20.10 9.41
CA GLY A 183 5.08 20.22 10.72
C GLY A 183 5.03 18.94 11.56
N LEU A 184 5.14 17.76 10.95
CA LEU A 184 5.16 16.49 11.66
C LEU A 184 6.41 16.37 12.54
N ALA A 185 6.27 15.74 13.70
CA ALA A 185 7.42 15.36 14.51
C ALA A 185 8.25 14.27 13.84
N THR A 186 9.52 14.13 14.25
CA THR A 186 10.48 13.20 13.62
C THR A 186 9.96 11.77 13.60
N PHE A 187 9.34 11.31 14.68
CA PHE A 187 8.83 9.94 14.77
C PHE A 187 7.73 9.66 13.75
N GLU A 188 6.73 10.53 13.64
CA GLU A 188 5.66 10.39 12.65
C GLU A 188 6.19 10.55 11.22
N THR A 189 7.15 11.45 11.00
CA THR A 189 7.82 11.63 9.72
C THR A 189 8.49 10.33 9.27
N MET A 190 9.24 9.67 10.15
CA MET A 190 9.86 8.38 9.86
C MET A 190 8.82 7.34 9.44
N ILE A 191 7.71 7.21 10.19
CA ILE A 191 6.65 6.25 9.88
C ILE A 191 6.00 6.54 8.52
N VAL A 192 5.70 7.80 8.21
CA VAL A 192 5.07 8.20 6.95
C VAL A 192 6.01 7.97 5.76
N VAL A 193 7.29 8.32 5.88
CA VAL A 193 8.27 8.09 4.81
C VAL A 193 8.49 6.61 4.59
N VAL A 194 8.62 5.81 5.65
CA VAL A 194 8.71 4.34 5.57
C VAL A 194 7.45 3.76 4.93
N PHE A 195 6.25 4.24 5.28
CA PHE A 195 5.01 3.83 4.63
C PHE A 195 5.06 4.00 3.10
N PHE A 196 5.53 5.15 2.62
CA PHE A 196 5.63 5.42 1.19
C PHE A 196 6.83 4.73 0.50
N SER A 197 7.86 4.34 1.24
CA SER A 197 8.99 3.57 0.70
C SER A 197 8.66 2.08 0.46
N LEU A 198 7.53 1.58 1.00
CA LEU A 198 7.12 0.19 0.84
C LEU A 198 6.86 -0.17 -0.62
N PRO A 199 7.23 -1.39 -1.06
CA PRO A 199 6.92 -1.86 -2.40
C PRO A 199 5.41 -2.10 -2.56
N THR A 200 4.97 -2.24 -3.79
CA THR A 200 3.56 -2.51 -4.13
C THR A 200 3.07 -3.82 -3.52
N ALA A 201 1.80 -3.83 -3.09
CA ALA A 201 1.14 -5.01 -2.56
C ALA A 201 0.99 -6.12 -3.62
N SER A 202 1.28 -7.38 -3.26
CA SER A 202 1.04 -8.55 -4.11
C SER A 202 -0.46 -8.72 -4.46
N ALA A 203 -1.37 -8.27 -3.60
CA ALA A 203 -2.81 -8.24 -3.89
C ALA A 203 -3.18 -7.37 -5.11
N ALA A 204 -2.32 -6.44 -5.54
CA ALA A 204 -2.52 -5.66 -6.76
C ALA A 204 -2.55 -6.54 -8.02
N TYR A 205 -1.79 -7.65 -8.04
CA TYR A 205 -1.83 -8.63 -9.13
C TYR A 205 -3.23 -9.25 -9.31
N VAL A 206 -3.86 -9.64 -8.21
CA VAL A 206 -5.20 -10.26 -8.22
C VAL A 206 -6.23 -9.28 -8.77
N LEU A 207 -6.18 -8.02 -8.32
CA LEU A 207 -7.10 -6.99 -8.80
C LEU A 207 -6.86 -6.66 -10.28
N THR A 208 -5.60 -6.58 -10.71
CA THR A 208 -5.24 -6.38 -12.13
C THR A 208 -5.82 -7.50 -13.00
N LYS A 209 -5.68 -8.76 -12.57
CA LYS A 209 -6.23 -9.91 -13.29
C LYS A 209 -7.76 -9.88 -13.34
N TYR A 210 -8.42 -9.49 -12.24
CA TYR A 210 -9.87 -9.37 -12.18
C TYR A 210 -10.41 -8.35 -13.21
N PHE A 211 -9.74 -7.21 -13.37
CA PHE A 211 -10.09 -6.17 -14.34
C PHE A 211 -9.48 -6.37 -15.73
N GLN A 212 -8.92 -7.54 -16.03
CA GLN A 212 -8.27 -7.87 -17.31
C GLN A 212 -7.18 -6.86 -17.72
N GLY A 213 -6.51 -6.26 -16.71
CA GLY A 213 -5.35 -5.41 -16.92
C GLY A 213 -4.09 -6.20 -17.24
N ASP A 214 -2.99 -5.51 -17.50
CA ASP A 214 -1.69 -6.12 -17.80
C ASP A 214 -1.09 -6.76 -16.54
N SER A 215 -1.52 -8.01 -16.27
CA SER A 215 -1.08 -8.76 -15.08
C SER A 215 0.40 -9.16 -15.15
N GLN A 216 0.98 -9.26 -16.35
CA GLN A 216 2.40 -9.56 -16.53
C GLN A 216 3.27 -8.36 -16.13
N LEU A 217 2.87 -7.17 -16.56
CA LEU A 217 3.49 -5.91 -16.13
C LEU A 217 3.37 -5.73 -14.61
N MET A 218 2.20 -6.01 -14.02
CA MET A 218 2.01 -5.91 -12.56
C MET A 218 2.93 -6.88 -11.80
N ALA A 219 3.06 -8.13 -12.25
CA ALA A 219 3.95 -9.10 -11.66
C ALA A 219 5.42 -8.66 -11.73
N ALA A 220 5.85 -8.10 -12.86
CA ALA A 220 7.19 -7.55 -13.04
C ALA A 220 7.45 -6.37 -12.07
N ILE A 221 6.49 -5.46 -11.94
CA ILE A 221 6.58 -4.30 -11.03
C ILE A 221 6.70 -4.76 -9.58
N ILE A 222 5.83 -5.65 -9.11
CA ILE A 222 5.86 -6.17 -7.74
C ILE A 222 7.22 -6.81 -7.45
N SER A 223 7.71 -7.65 -8.37
CA SER A 223 8.98 -8.36 -8.21
C SER A 223 10.17 -7.41 -8.15
N LEU A 224 10.25 -6.45 -9.11
CA LEU A 224 11.36 -5.49 -9.14
C LEU A 224 11.33 -4.55 -7.95
N GLN A 225 10.17 -4.00 -7.60
CA GLN A 225 10.05 -3.13 -6.43
C GLN A 225 10.39 -3.84 -5.13
N THR A 226 9.99 -5.11 -4.97
CA THR A 226 10.32 -5.89 -3.77
C THR A 226 11.83 -6.16 -3.66
N LEU A 227 12.49 -6.48 -4.77
CA LEU A 227 13.95 -6.66 -4.80
C LEU A 227 14.68 -5.34 -4.52
N CYS A 228 14.30 -4.27 -5.21
CA CYS A 228 14.93 -2.95 -5.03
C CYS A 228 14.66 -2.37 -3.64
N PHE A 229 13.55 -2.72 -2.99
CA PHE A 229 13.25 -2.31 -1.62
C PHE A 229 14.34 -2.76 -0.64
N GLY A 230 14.92 -3.95 -0.83
CA GLY A 230 16.03 -4.42 -0.01
C GLY A 230 17.25 -3.49 0.01
N LEU A 231 17.44 -2.69 -1.04
CA LEU A 231 18.51 -1.67 -1.15
C LEU A 231 18.02 -0.28 -0.75
N THR A 232 16.83 0.12 -1.19
CA THR A 232 16.31 1.48 -0.96
C THR A 232 15.86 1.70 0.47
N PHE A 233 15.38 0.66 1.16
CA PHE A 233 14.91 0.78 2.53
C PHE A 233 16.02 1.13 3.53
N PRO A 234 17.20 0.47 3.55
CA PRO A 234 18.32 0.89 4.39
C PRO A 234 18.79 2.31 4.09
N LEU A 235 18.76 2.75 2.83
CA LEU A 235 19.11 4.11 2.45
C LEU A 235 18.13 5.14 3.05
N TRP A 236 16.83 4.85 3.01
CA TRP A 236 15.83 5.71 3.65
C TRP A 236 16.01 5.74 5.17
N MET A 237 16.27 4.60 5.79
CA MET A 237 16.51 4.53 7.24
C MET A 237 17.75 5.33 7.64
N TRP A 238 18.81 5.27 6.85
CA TRP A 238 20.02 6.08 7.09
C TRP A 238 19.78 7.59 6.91
N PHE A 239 18.99 7.97 5.90
CA PHE A 239 18.65 9.37 5.64
C PHE A 239 17.78 9.99 6.73
N LEU A 240 16.93 9.21 7.37
CA LEU A 240 15.97 9.68 8.38
C LEU A 240 16.54 9.72 9.81
N GLN A 241 17.72 9.17 10.04
CA GLN A 241 18.43 9.23 11.32
C GLN A 241 19.14 10.58 11.52
#